data_3f531823adaffe25c7c84e49c7d1ad42
#
_entry.id   3f531823adaffe25c7c84e49c7d1ad42
#
_cell.length_a   1.000
_cell.length_b   1.000
_cell.length_c   1.000
_cell.angle_alpha   90.00
_cell.angle_beta   90.00
_cell.angle_gamma   90.00
#
_symmetry.space_group_name_H-M   'P 1'
#
loop_
_entity.id
_entity.type
_entity.pdbx_description
1 polymer ?
#
loop_
_entity_poly.entity_id
_entity_poly.type
_entity_poly.pdbx_seq_one_letter_code
_entity_poly.pdbx_strand_id
1 'polypeptide(L)'
;MLQTIETIGHYQKITDALVEMWHRGYRSDDLRLYLDGYLAALRSTNALEAYQINRLEEEVMRYVYDPSNFERVELQREPDYY
;
A
#
# COMPACT_ATOMS: atom_id res chain seq x y z
N MET A 1 -5.45 -9.37 10.29
CA MET A 1 -6.04 -8.05 10.47
C MET A 1 -5.15 -7.15 11.31
N LEU A 2 -5.02 -5.89 10.90
CA LEU A 2 -4.20 -4.92 11.63
C LEU A 2 -4.95 -4.46 12.87
N GLN A 3 -4.23 -4.34 13.98
CA GLN A 3 -4.87 -4.12 15.26
C GLN A 3 -4.47 -2.83 15.96
N THR A 4 -3.37 -2.20 15.55
CA THR A 4 -2.94 -0.98 16.21
C THR A 4 -3.13 0.20 15.29
N ILE A 5 -3.31 1.38 15.90
CA ILE A 5 -3.45 2.61 15.15
C ILE A 5 -2.23 2.84 14.27
N GLU A 6 -1.06 2.50 14.79
CA GLU A 6 0.19 2.70 14.05
C GLU A 6 0.24 1.83 12.80
N THR A 7 -0.12 0.55 12.90
CA THR A 7 -0.09 -0.32 11.74
C THR A 7 -1.17 0.07 10.73
N ILE A 8 -2.32 0.49 11.22
CA ILE A 8 -3.39 0.97 10.34
C ILE A 8 -2.92 2.22 9.58
N GLY A 9 -2.26 3.13 10.27
CA GLY A 9 -1.73 4.33 9.64
C GLY A 9 -0.73 4.03 8.54
N HIS A 10 0.18 3.10 8.81
CA HIS A 10 1.15 2.69 7.79
C HIS A 10 0.47 2.00 6.62
N TYR A 11 -0.52 1.16 6.90
CA TYR A 11 -1.28 0.51 5.84
C TYR A 11 -1.91 1.55 4.91
N GLN A 12 -2.53 2.57 5.48
CA GLN A 12 -3.16 3.60 4.68
C GLN A 12 -2.16 4.38 3.85
N LYS A 13 -1.03 4.73 4.44
CA LYS A 13 0.00 5.46 3.70
C LYS A 13 0.54 4.63 2.53
N ILE A 14 0.77 3.36 2.77
CA ILE A 14 1.32 2.50 1.74
C ILE A 14 0.31 2.31 0.62
N THR A 15 -0.93 1.98 0.95
CA THR A 15 -1.92 1.72 -0.09
C THR A 15 -2.24 2.97 -0.88
N ASP A 16 -2.31 4.13 -0.24
CA ASP A 16 -2.52 5.38 -0.96
C ASP A 16 -1.38 5.64 -1.94
N ALA A 17 -0.14 5.39 -1.50
CA ALA A 17 1.01 5.60 -2.37
C ALA A 17 1.01 4.62 -3.54
N LEU A 18 0.62 3.37 -3.29
CA LEU A 18 0.58 2.36 -4.35
C LEU A 18 -0.44 2.73 -5.42
N VAL A 19 -1.60 3.21 -5.02
CA VAL A 19 -2.62 3.63 -5.97
C VAL A 19 -2.11 4.80 -6.81
N GLU A 20 -1.47 5.77 -6.17
CA GLU A 20 -0.94 6.91 -6.91
C GLU A 20 0.15 6.48 -7.88
N MET A 21 1.03 5.57 -7.46
CA MET A 21 2.06 5.05 -8.34
C MET A 21 1.45 4.37 -9.56
N TRP A 22 0.40 3.59 -9.34
CA TRP A 22 -0.29 2.92 -10.43
C TRP A 22 -0.80 3.93 -11.46
N HIS A 23 -1.39 5.01 -10.98
CA HIS A 23 -1.93 6.03 -11.86
C HIS A 23 -0.83 6.79 -12.62
N ARG A 24 0.38 6.77 -12.08
CA ARG A 24 1.52 7.38 -12.77
C ARG A 24 2.17 6.44 -13.77
N GLY A 25 1.68 5.22 -13.89
CA GLY A 25 2.21 4.28 -14.85
C GLY A 25 3.12 3.20 -14.29
N TYR A 26 3.39 3.23 -12.99
CA TYR A 26 4.17 2.16 -12.36
C TYR A 26 3.36 0.88 -12.32
N ARG A 27 4.07 -0.26 -12.32
CA ARG A 27 3.40 -1.55 -12.35
C ARG A 27 3.93 -2.43 -11.24
N SER A 28 3.54 -3.70 -11.24
CA SER A 28 3.70 -4.60 -10.11
C SER A 28 5.10 -4.63 -9.53
N ASP A 29 6.12 -4.69 -10.36
CA ASP A 29 7.49 -4.74 -9.86
C ASP A 29 7.88 -3.48 -9.11
N ASP A 30 7.41 -2.34 -9.60
CA ASP A 30 7.69 -1.07 -8.96
C ASP A 30 6.98 -0.96 -7.63
N LEU A 31 5.72 -1.39 -7.59
CA LEU A 31 4.95 -1.35 -6.37
C LEU A 31 5.58 -2.24 -5.31
N ARG A 32 6.04 -3.42 -5.72
CA ARG A 32 6.69 -4.34 -4.79
C ARG A 32 7.97 -3.74 -4.24
N LEU A 33 8.75 -3.09 -5.10
CA LEU A 33 9.99 -2.47 -4.68
C LEU A 33 9.74 -1.38 -3.66
N TYR A 34 8.72 -0.56 -3.89
CA TYR A 34 8.34 0.48 -2.93
C TYR A 34 7.98 -0.14 -1.58
N LEU A 35 7.15 -1.18 -1.62
CA LEU A 35 6.73 -1.84 -0.39
C LEU A 35 7.92 -2.41 0.36
N ASP A 36 8.83 -3.08 -0.35
CA ASP A 36 10.00 -3.66 0.28
C ASP A 36 10.84 -2.60 0.98
N GLY A 37 11.02 -1.45 0.33
CA GLY A 37 11.77 -0.36 0.92
C GLY A 37 11.09 0.21 2.15
N TYR A 38 9.78 0.38 2.08
CA TYR A 38 9.03 0.89 3.21
C TYR A 38 9.16 -0.04 4.42
N LEU A 39 8.99 -1.34 4.19
CA LEU A 39 9.08 -2.31 5.28
C LEU A 39 10.50 -2.39 5.84
N ALA A 40 11.49 -2.26 4.98
CA ALA A 40 12.88 -2.26 5.44
C ALA A 40 13.14 -1.07 6.37
N ALA A 41 12.58 0.08 6.04
CA ALA A 41 12.73 1.26 6.89
C ALA A 41 12.07 1.05 8.25
N LEU A 42 10.90 0.44 8.27
CA LEU A 42 10.24 0.15 9.54
C LEU A 42 11.07 -0.80 10.40
N ARG A 43 11.69 -1.79 9.77
CA ARG A 43 12.53 -2.73 10.51
C ARG A 43 13.76 -2.04 11.07
N SER A 44 14.38 -1.19 10.29
CA SER A 44 15.64 -0.55 10.70
C SER A 44 15.43 0.47 11.80
N THR A 45 14.25 1.07 11.89
CA THR A 45 13.97 2.08 12.91
C THR A 45 13.31 1.50 14.16
N ASN A 46 13.02 0.20 14.14
CA ASN A 46 12.31 -0.47 15.23
C ASN A 46 10.98 0.18 15.55
N ALA A 47 10.33 0.73 14.52
CA ALA A 47 9.07 1.43 14.69
C ALA A 47 7.94 0.47 15.08
N LEU A 48 8.02 -0.76 14.63
CA LEU A 48 7.01 -1.78 14.90
C LEU A 48 7.69 -3.09 15.26
N GLU A 49 6.93 -3.95 15.95
CA GLU A 49 7.41 -5.30 16.22
C GLU A 49 7.45 -6.13 14.94
N ALA A 50 8.32 -7.14 14.93
CA ALA A 50 8.49 -7.96 13.73
C ALA A 50 7.18 -8.57 13.27
N TYR A 51 6.35 -9.07 14.20
CA TYR A 51 5.09 -9.69 13.80
C TYR A 51 4.12 -8.67 13.21
N GLN A 52 4.19 -7.43 13.68
CA GLN A 52 3.35 -6.36 13.13
C GLN A 52 3.75 -6.03 11.71
N ILE A 53 5.04 -6.02 11.43
CA ILE A 53 5.53 -5.75 10.08
C ILE A 53 5.12 -6.87 9.14
N ASN A 54 5.22 -8.12 9.60
CA ASN A 54 4.81 -9.25 8.78
C ASN A 54 3.32 -9.20 8.47
N ARG A 55 2.50 -8.84 9.45
CA ARG A 55 1.06 -8.73 9.23
C ARG A 55 0.75 -7.57 8.28
N LEU A 56 1.47 -6.47 8.43
CA LEU A 56 1.30 -5.32 7.56
C LEU A 56 1.59 -5.71 6.11
N GLU A 57 2.67 -6.45 5.90
CA GLU A 57 3.01 -6.91 4.56
C GLU A 57 1.92 -7.78 3.97
N GLU A 58 1.39 -8.70 4.75
CA GLU A 58 0.31 -9.58 4.29
C GLU A 58 -0.91 -8.77 3.85
N GLU A 59 -1.30 -7.80 4.65
CA GLU A 59 -2.50 -7.02 4.35
C GLU A 59 -2.29 -6.14 3.12
N VAL A 60 -1.10 -5.56 2.97
CA VAL A 60 -0.82 -4.76 1.79
C VAL A 60 -0.80 -5.62 0.54
N MET A 61 -0.21 -6.79 0.61
CA MET A 61 -0.18 -7.68 -0.55
C MET A 61 -1.59 -8.13 -0.94
N ARG A 62 -2.45 -8.34 0.03
CA ARG A 62 -3.83 -8.67 -0.24
C ARG A 62 -4.53 -7.54 -0.99
N TYR A 63 -4.23 -6.31 -0.60
CA TYR A 63 -4.76 -5.12 -1.29
C TYR A 63 -4.26 -5.06 -2.73
N VAL A 64 -2.97 -5.31 -2.93
CA VAL A 64 -2.34 -5.22 -4.24
C VAL A 64 -2.92 -6.24 -5.21
N TYR A 65 -3.26 -7.43 -4.71
CA TYR A 65 -3.77 -8.50 -5.56
C TYR A 65 -5.22 -8.31 -5.97
N ASP A 66 -5.88 -7.28 -5.48
CA ASP A 66 -7.27 -7.00 -5.82
C ASP A 66 -7.32 -5.85 -6.83
N PRO A 67 -7.49 -6.15 -8.12
CA PRO A 67 -7.44 -5.09 -9.14
C PRO A 67 -8.49 -4.01 -8.95
N SER A 68 -9.60 -4.32 -8.29
CA SER A 68 -10.67 -3.35 -8.11
C SER A 68 -10.22 -2.16 -7.27
N ASN A 69 -9.20 -2.33 -6.44
CA ASN A 69 -8.69 -1.21 -5.64
C ASN A 69 -8.12 -0.10 -6.51
N PHE A 70 -7.62 -0.47 -7.69
CA PHE A 70 -7.03 0.51 -8.60
C PHE A 70 -8.03 1.01 -9.62
N GLU A 71 -8.91 0.14 -10.08
CA GLU A 71 -9.92 0.51 -11.06
C GLU A 71 -10.92 1.51 -10.51
N ARG A 72 -11.29 1.34 -9.23
CA ARG A 72 -12.30 2.20 -8.63
C ARG A 72 -11.88 3.66 -8.64
N VAL A 73 -10.61 3.92 -8.40
CA VAL A 73 -10.11 5.29 -8.41
C VAL A 73 -10.22 5.88 -9.80
N GLU A 74 -9.90 5.11 -10.83
CA GLU A 74 -10.04 5.57 -12.21
C GLU A 74 -11.47 5.92 -12.54
N LEU A 75 -12.40 5.07 -12.15
CA LEU A 75 -13.81 5.31 -12.44
C LEU A 75 -14.30 6.58 -11.79
N GLN A 76 -13.83 6.88 -10.61
CA GLN A 76 -14.24 8.07 -9.89
C GLN A 76 -13.74 9.35 -10.55
N ARG A 77 -12.64 9.27 -11.28
CA ARG A 77 -12.07 10.44 -11.93
C ARG A 77 -12.66 10.72 -13.29
N GLU A 78 -13.27 9.71 -13.88
CA GLU A 78 -13.68 9.79 -15.26
C GLU A 78 -14.72 10.86 -15.53
N PRO A 79 -15.76 11.02 -14.71
CA PRO A 79 -16.81 11.98 -15.05
C PRO A 79 -16.39 13.43 -14.94
N ASP A 80 -15.23 13.71 -14.44
CA ASP A 80 -14.87 15.08 -14.10
C ASP A 80 -14.58 15.96 -15.28
N TYR A 81 -14.33 15.37 -16.44
CA TYR A 81 -13.89 16.20 -17.56
C TYR A 81 -15.02 16.61 -18.49
N TYR A 82 -16.21 16.43 -18.09
CA TYR A 82 -17.34 16.94 -18.84
C TYR A 82 -17.79 18.27 -18.30
#